data_7ff191fa3a70bf95c8a61212832a1391
#
_entry.id   7ff191fa3a70bf95c8a61212832a1391
#
_cell.length_a   1.000
_cell.length_b   1.000
_cell.length_c   1.000
_cell.angle_alpha   90.00
_cell.angle_beta   90.00
_cell.angle_gamma   90.00
#
_symmetry.space_group_name_H-M   'P 1'
#
loop_
_entity.id
_entity.type
_entity.pdbx_description
1 polymer ?
#
loop_
_entity_poly.entity_id
_entity_poly.type
_entity_poly.pdbx_seq_one_letter_code
_entity_poly.pdbx_strand_id
1 'polypeptide(L)'
;MKRLLPVLLVLFLLASCKKNISELPPPTGTGADTFGASVNGKLWAPQKFGIMPSAEILEAHYIPDGVIINARNFASSPTESEFKFEIKGVNGPGVYSLNSENGSYAYYVERKITPTGEWQTNAQYTGTVTITTDDRTAKILAGTFQFQAASLYGDSPVTVTDGRFDVKVR
;
A
#
# COMPACT_ATOMS: atom_id res chain seq x y z
N MET A 1 -15.17 -58.86 25.53
CA MET A 1 -15.92 -57.78 24.86
C MET A 1 -15.03 -56.52 24.84
N LYS A 2 -14.37 -56.25 23.71
CA LYS A 2 -13.47 -55.11 23.54
C LYS A 2 -14.29 -53.93 23.04
N ARG A 3 -14.39 -52.86 23.83
CA ARG A 3 -15.04 -51.62 23.44
C ARG A 3 -14.05 -50.79 22.60
N LEU A 4 -14.28 -50.70 21.32
CA LEU A 4 -13.59 -49.76 20.42
C LEU A 4 -14.13 -48.36 20.65
N LEU A 5 -13.29 -47.49 21.20
CA LEU A 5 -13.56 -46.05 21.30
C LEU A 5 -13.30 -45.43 19.95
N PRO A 6 -14.25 -44.76 19.28
CA PRO A 6 -13.94 -44.02 18.06
C PRO A 6 -13.18 -42.76 18.44
N VAL A 7 -11.92 -42.69 18.05
CA VAL A 7 -11.13 -41.46 18.07
C VAL A 7 -11.73 -40.53 17.02
N LEU A 8 -12.54 -39.61 17.48
CA LEU A 8 -13.07 -38.52 16.63
C LEU A 8 -11.92 -37.53 16.35
N LEU A 9 -11.22 -37.77 15.26
CA LEU A 9 -10.20 -36.88 14.74
C LEU A 9 -10.92 -35.61 14.21
N VAL A 10 -11.05 -34.62 15.08
CA VAL A 10 -11.54 -33.28 14.65
C VAL A 10 -10.44 -32.65 13.82
N LEU A 11 -10.57 -32.77 12.52
CA LEU A 11 -9.76 -32.05 11.55
C LEU A 11 -10.17 -30.58 11.61
N PHE A 12 -9.47 -29.80 12.43
CA PHE A 12 -9.53 -28.34 12.34
C PHE A 12 -8.98 -27.95 10.98
N LEU A 13 -9.85 -27.78 10.02
CA LEU A 13 -9.55 -27.07 8.79
C LEU A 13 -9.22 -25.64 9.18
N LEU A 14 -7.95 -25.34 9.34
CA LEU A 14 -7.42 -23.98 9.38
C LEU A 14 -7.67 -23.37 8.00
N ALA A 15 -8.89 -22.94 7.76
CA ALA A 15 -9.19 -22.09 6.65
C ALA A 15 -8.40 -20.79 6.88
N SER A 16 -7.23 -20.69 6.27
CA SER A 16 -6.50 -19.43 6.14
C SER A 16 -7.40 -18.51 5.32
N CYS A 17 -8.28 -17.79 6.02
CA CYS A 17 -9.07 -16.76 5.40
C CYS A 17 -8.12 -15.67 4.90
N LYS A 18 -7.80 -15.69 3.60
CA LYS A 18 -7.33 -14.47 2.92
C LYS A 18 -8.44 -13.45 3.12
N LYS A 19 -8.19 -12.45 3.93
CA LYS A 19 -9.15 -11.36 4.13
C LYS A 19 -9.15 -10.51 2.85
N ASN A 20 -10.00 -10.91 1.89
CA ASN A 20 -10.24 -10.06 0.74
C ASN A 20 -10.87 -8.76 1.25
N ILE A 21 -10.27 -7.63 0.90
CA ILE A 21 -10.87 -6.33 1.18
C ILE A 21 -12.12 -6.20 0.31
N SER A 22 -13.24 -5.90 0.95
CA SER A 22 -14.52 -5.64 0.28
C SER A 22 -14.74 -4.15 0.02
N GLU A 23 -14.02 -3.29 0.73
CA GLU A 23 -14.11 -1.83 0.62
C GLU A 23 -12.78 -1.17 1.01
N LEU A 24 -12.57 0.04 0.53
CA LEU A 24 -11.44 0.86 0.92
C LEU A 24 -11.67 1.51 2.28
N PRO A 25 -10.61 1.78 3.08
CA PRO A 25 -10.78 2.48 4.36
C PRO A 25 -11.40 3.86 4.13
N PRO A 26 -12.20 4.39 5.08
CA PRO A 26 -12.73 5.75 4.96
C PRO A 26 -11.57 6.77 4.92
N PRO A 27 -11.73 7.90 4.19
CA PRO A 27 -10.75 8.98 4.23
C PRO A 27 -10.85 9.68 5.59
N THR A 28 -9.81 9.54 6.41
CA THR A 28 -9.68 10.16 7.74
C THR A 28 -8.38 10.96 7.81
N GLY A 29 -8.15 11.70 8.89
CA GLY A 29 -6.95 12.48 9.15
C GLY A 29 -6.58 12.41 10.63
N THR A 30 -6.67 11.24 11.21
CA THR A 30 -6.53 10.98 12.65
C THR A 30 -5.30 10.16 13.03
N GLY A 31 -4.51 9.74 12.04
CA GLY A 31 -3.39 8.81 12.21
C GLY A 31 -3.87 7.39 12.47
N ALA A 32 -4.90 6.96 11.74
CA ALA A 32 -5.51 5.63 11.89
C ALA A 32 -4.64 4.48 11.34
N ASP A 33 -3.48 4.79 10.74
CA ASP A 33 -2.57 3.84 10.06
C ASP A 33 -3.30 3.00 9.01
N THR A 34 -4.04 3.71 8.13
CA THR A 34 -4.78 3.11 7.02
C THR A 34 -4.22 3.53 5.67
N PHE A 35 -4.34 2.63 4.70
CA PHE A 35 -3.98 2.86 3.30
C PHE A 35 -4.82 1.95 2.42
N GLY A 36 -5.23 2.44 1.26
CA GLY A 36 -5.92 1.61 0.28
C GLY A 36 -6.04 2.31 -1.06
N ALA A 37 -6.19 1.53 -2.12
CA ALA A 37 -6.37 2.02 -3.49
C ALA A 37 -7.09 0.99 -4.35
N SER A 38 -7.49 1.37 -5.55
CA SER A 38 -7.87 0.48 -6.63
C SER A 38 -6.73 0.40 -7.65
N VAL A 39 -6.18 -0.78 -7.88
CA VAL A 39 -5.12 -1.06 -8.86
C VAL A 39 -5.74 -1.80 -10.03
N ASN A 40 -5.79 -1.18 -11.21
CA ASN A 40 -6.47 -1.73 -12.39
C ASN A 40 -7.89 -2.24 -12.07
N GLY A 41 -8.64 -1.47 -11.26
CA GLY A 41 -10.01 -1.80 -10.83
C GLY A 41 -10.12 -2.83 -9.71
N LYS A 42 -9.01 -3.33 -9.15
CA LYS A 42 -9.01 -4.27 -8.03
C LYS A 42 -8.63 -3.57 -6.74
N LEU A 43 -9.40 -3.79 -5.68
CA LEU A 43 -9.11 -3.23 -4.36
C LEU A 43 -7.78 -3.78 -3.81
N TRP A 44 -6.97 -2.88 -3.27
CA TRP A 44 -5.67 -3.15 -2.69
C TRP A 44 -5.53 -2.44 -1.34
N ALA A 45 -5.00 -3.12 -0.34
CA ALA A 45 -4.59 -2.54 0.94
C ALA A 45 -3.38 -3.29 1.51
N PRO A 46 -2.60 -2.68 2.42
CA PRO A 46 -1.53 -3.36 3.14
C PRO A 46 -2.07 -4.54 3.94
N GLN A 47 -1.35 -5.66 3.91
CA GLN A 47 -1.71 -6.86 4.68
C GLN A 47 -0.47 -7.60 5.14
N LYS A 48 -0.52 -8.16 6.36
CA LYS A 48 0.50 -9.06 6.89
C LYS A 48 0.27 -10.50 6.41
N PHE A 49 1.34 -11.28 6.38
CA PHE A 49 1.27 -12.72 6.17
C PHE A 49 1.25 -13.44 7.53
N GLY A 50 0.17 -14.18 7.80
CA GLY A 50 0.06 -14.98 9.03
C GLY A 50 0.16 -14.15 10.32
N ILE A 51 0.63 -14.80 11.38
CA ILE A 51 0.80 -14.23 12.73
C ILE A 51 2.25 -13.90 13.08
N MET A 52 3.20 -14.19 12.19
CA MET A 52 4.62 -13.95 12.42
C MET A 52 4.92 -12.46 12.47
N PRO A 53 5.89 -12.01 13.31
CA PRO A 53 6.42 -10.67 13.23
C PRO A 53 6.97 -10.46 11.82
N SER A 54 6.30 -9.63 11.04
CA SER A 54 6.71 -9.28 9.69
C SER A 54 7.21 -7.83 9.66
N ALA A 55 7.86 -7.47 8.57
CA ALA A 55 8.18 -6.07 8.29
C ALA A 55 6.92 -5.19 8.44
N GLU A 56 7.11 -3.93 8.75
CA GLU A 56 6.04 -2.94 8.78
C GLU A 56 5.33 -2.92 7.44
N ILE A 57 4.00 -3.01 7.47
CA ILE A 57 3.19 -3.01 6.24
C ILE A 57 2.81 -1.61 5.78
N LEU A 58 2.94 -0.62 6.66
CA LEU A 58 2.66 0.79 6.35
C LEU A 58 3.63 1.66 7.14
N GLU A 59 4.38 2.49 6.44
CA GLU A 59 5.39 3.39 7.01
C GLU A 59 5.32 4.74 6.31
N ALA A 60 5.53 5.81 7.08
CA ALA A 60 5.74 7.14 6.54
C ALA A 60 6.88 7.83 7.29
N HIS A 61 7.72 8.56 6.55
CA HIS A 61 8.86 9.29 7.11
C HIS A 61 8.98 10.66 6.45
N TYR A 62 9.18 11.70 7.25
CA TYR A 62 9.64 12.98 6.70
C TYR A 62 11.09 12.86 6.25
N ILE A 63 11.39 13.43 5.11
CA ILE A 63 12.75 13.65 4.60
C ILE A 63 13.00 15.15 4.51
N PRO A 64 14.26 15.61 4.35
CA PRO A 64 14.57 17.05 4.37
C PRO A 64 13.74 17.90 3.42
N ASP A 65 13.32 17.32 2.30
CA ASP A 65 12.55 18.02 1.25
C ASP A 65 11.27 17.26 0.89
N GLY A 66 10.55 16.73 1.88
CA GLY A 66 9.29 16.06 1.58
C GLY A 66 8.93 14.90 2.50
N VAL A 67 8.30 13.88 1.92
CA VAL A 67 7.85 12.70 2.63
C VAL A 67 7.98 11.43 1.80
N ILE A 68 8.28 10.31 2.45
CA ILE A 68 8.22 8.96 1.87
C ILE A 68 7.08 8.20 2.54
N ILE A 69 6.28 7.49 1.75
CA ILE A 69 5.24 6.56 2.22
C ILE A 69 5.48 5.21 1.56
N ASN A 70 5.53 4.14 2.36
CA ASN A 70 5.62 2.76 1.89
C ASN A 70 4.42 1.97 2.41
N ALA A 71 3.78 1.22 1.52
CA ALA A 71 2.65 0.34 1.87
C ALA A 71 2.87 -1.04 1.22
N ARG A 72 2.82 -2.12 2.01
CA ARG A 72 3.18 -3.48 1.59
C ARG A 72 2.05 -4.47 1.83
N ASN A 73 1.83 -5.34 0.85
CA ASN A 73 0.88 -6.44 0.97
C ASN A 73 1.61 -7.78 0.84
N PHE A 74 1.63 -8.53 1.93
CA PHE A 74 2.24 -9.86 2.04
C PHE A 74 1.20 -10.99 2.11
N ALA A 75 -0.08 -10.70 1.98
CA ALA A 75 -1.17 -11.69 2.20
C ALA A 75 -1.06 -12.93 1.31
N SER A 76 -0.39 -12.84 0.17
CA SER A 76 -0.21 -13.93 -0.79
C SER A 76 1.24 -14.38 -0.92
N SER A 77 2.09 -14.13 0.12
CA SER A 77 3.49 -14.55 0.09
C SER A 77 3.64 -16.00 -0.41
N PRO A 78 4.60 -16.28 -1.30
CA PRO A 78 5.69 -15.43 -1.74
C PRO A 78 5.33 -14.38 -2.84
N THR A 79 4.07 -14.27 -3.24
CA THR A 79 3.62 -13.18 -4.10
C THR A 79 3.28 -11.96 -3.24
N GLU A 80 3.98 -10.88 -3.45
CA GLU A 80 3.90 -9.65 -2.67
C GLU A 80 3.70 -8.46 -3.60
N SER A 81 3.15 -7.38 -3.05
CA SER A 81 3.07 -6.11 -3.77
C SER A 81 3.31 -4.93 -2.84
N GLU A 82 3.84 -3.85 -3.39
CA GLU A 82 4.24 -2.68 -2.61
C GLU A 82 3.98 -1.39 -3.37
N PHE A 83 3.53 -0.37 -2.65
CA PHE A 83 3.55 1.02 -3.08
C PHE A 83 4.69 1.75 -2.37
N LYS A 84 5.38 2.61 -3.12
CA LYS A 84 6.28 3.62 -2.58
C LYS A 84 5.94 4.98 -3.20
N PHE A 85 5.83 5.98 -2.34
CA PHE A 85 5.74 7.38 -2.75
C PHE A 85 6.95 8.12 -2.22
N GLU A 86 7.53 8.97 -3.05
CA GLU A 86 8.42 10.04 -2.63
C GLU A 86 7.83 11.34 -3.15
N ILE A 87 7.46 12.23 -2.23
CA ILE A 87 6.76 13.48 -2.53
C ILE A 87 7.64 14.62 -2.05
N LYS A 88 8.19 15.39 -2.99
CA LYS A 88 9.05 16.54 -2.71
C LYS A 88 8.26 17.80 -2.45
N GLY A 89 8.87 18.74 -1.74
CA GLY A 89 8.31 20.07 -1.49
C GLY A 89 7.07 20.08 -0.60
N VAL A 90 6.85 19.03 0.19
CA VAL A 90 5.70 18.96 1.10
C VAL A 90 5.90 19.93 2.25
N ASN A 91 5.02 20.94 2.31
CA ASN A 91 5.04 22.00 3.32
C ASN A 91 3.65 22.28 3.93
N GLY A 92 2.74 21.31 3.84
CA GLY A 92 1.40 21.37 4.40
C GLY A 92 0.34 20.73 3.49
N PRO A 93 -0.95 20.87 3.81
CA PRO A 93 -2.03 20.46 2.93
C PRO A 93 -1.94 21.10 1.56
N GLY A 94 -2.20 20.33 0.51
CA GLY A 94 -2.07 20.79 -0.87
C GLY A 94 -2.07 19.65 -1.89
N VAL A 95 -1.95 20.01 -3.16
CA VAL A 95 -1.89 19.08 -4.29
C VAL A 95 -0.45 19.02 -4.80
N TYR A 96 0.10 17.80 -4.83
CA TYR A 96 1.47 17.52 -5.22
C TYR A 96 1.48 16.61 -6.45
N SER A 97 2.24 16.98 -7.46
CA SER A 97 2.39 16.19 -8.68
C SER A 97 3.30 15.00 -8.45
N LEU A 98 2.91 13.86 -9.01
CA LEU A 98 3.74 12.65 -9.08
C LEU A 98 4.31 12.53 -10.50
N ASN A 99 5.46 13.16 -10.69
CA ASN A 99 6.24 13.11 -11.92
C ASN A 99 7.72 12.99 -11.54
N SER A 100 8.38 11.91 -11.93
CA SER A 100 9.77 11.65 -11.54
C SER A 100 10.76 12.74 -12.01
N GLU A 101 10.42 13.52 -13.03
CA GLU A 101 11.26 14.63 -13.49
C GLU A 101 11.38 15.76 -12.46
N ASN A 102 10.37 15.98 -11.62
CA ASN A 102 10.41 16.93 -10.52
C ASN A 102 10.87 16.33 -9.20
N GLY A 103 11.33 15.06 -9.22
CA GLY A 103 11.81 14.33 -8.05
C GLY A 103 10.72 13.70 -7.19
N SER A 104 9.44 13.89 -7.53
CA SER A 104 8.31 13.21 -6.87
C SER A 104 7.82 12.06 -7.71
N TYR A 105 7.61 10.89 -7.13
CA TYR A 105 7.10 9.74 -7.87
C TYR A 105 6.21 8.84 -7.02
N ALA A 106 5.35 8.08 -7.72
CA ALA A 106 4.73 6.88 -7.22
C ALA A 106 5.36 5.67 -7.92
N TYR A 107 5.62 4.65 -7.16
CA TYR A 107 6.14 3.37 -7.59
C TYR A 107 5.24 2.26 -7.09
N TYR A 108 4.93 1.29 -7.96
CA TYR A 108 4.19 0.08 -7.63
C TYR A 108 4.98 -1.12 -8.13
N VAL A 109 5.08 -2.16 -7.32
CA VAL A 109 5.78 -3.39 -7.69
C VAL A 109 4.96 -4.62 -7.29
N GLU A 110 4.99 -5.62 -8.15
CA GLU A 110 4.60 -6.99 -7.86
C GLU A 110 5.82 -7.89 -7.92
N ARG A 111 5.98 -8.78 -6.94
CA ARG A 111 7.14 -9.67 -6.87
C ARG A 111 6.76 -11.05 -6.35
N LYS A 112 7.52 -12.06 -6.80
CA LYS A 112 7.55 -13.41 -6.25
C LYS A 112 9.02 -13.82 -6.12
N ILE A 113 9.67 -13.45 -5.01
CA ILE A 113 11.13 -13.50 -4.80
C ILE A 113 11.85 -12.37 -5.57
N THR A 114 11.66 -12.30 -6.89
CA THR A 114 12.12 -11.19 -7.74
C THR A 114 10.93 -10.40 -8.26
N PRO A 115 11.12 -9.14 -8.69
CA PRO A 115 10.06 -8.38 -9.34
C PRO A 115 9.49 -9.14 -10.54
N THR A 116 8.16 -9.20 -10.63
CA THR A 116 7.41 -9.72 -11.77
C THR A 116 6.76 -8.61 -12.58
N GLY A 117 6.66 -7.41 -12.01
CA GLY A 117 6.22 -6.18 -12.66
C GLY A 117 6.59 -4.99 -11.80
N GLU A 118 7.10 -3.94 -12.40
CA GLU A 118 7.45 -2.69 -11.76
C GLU A 118 6.96 -1.52 -12.59
N TRP A 119 6.33 -0.55 -11.93
CA TRP A 119 5.74 0.64 -12.56
C TRP A 119 6.12 1.88 -11.79
N GLN A 120 6.46 2.93 -12.52
CA GLN A 120 6.78 4.24 -11.95
C GLN A 120 6.17 5.37 -12.76
N THR A 121 5.70 6.40 -12.06
CA THR A 121 5.26 7.65 -12.71
C THR A 121 6.44 8.34 -13.37
N ASN A 122 6.19 8.96 -14.52
CA ASN A 122 7.17 9.72 -15.30
C ASN A 122 6.49 10.92 -15.99
N ALA A 123 7.14 11.54 -16.95
CA ALA A 123 6.59 12.70 -17.69
C ALA A 123 5.30 12.36 -18.48
N GLN A 124 5.17 11.13 -18.96
CA GLN A 124 4.02 10.69 -19.76
C GLN A 124 2.90 10.12 -18.90
N TYR A 125 3.27 9.36 -17.87
CA TYR A 125 2.37 8.69 -16.93
C TYR A 125 2.53 9.34 -15.57
N THR A 126 1.67 10.30 -15.26
CA THR A 126 1.74 11.13 -14.06
C THR A 126 0.63 10.82 -13.08
N GLY A 127 0.65 11.49 -11.95
CA GLY A 127 -0.40 11.43 -10.96
C GLY A 127 -0.39 12.61 -10.02
N THR A 128 -1.25 12.54 -9.03
CA THR A 128 -1.35 13.54 -7.97
C THR A 128 -1.54 12.89 -6.61
N VAL A 129 -0.97 13.52 -5.60
CA VAL A 129 -1.32 13.31 -4.19
C VAL A 129 -1.94 14.59 -3.67
N THR A 130 -3.11 14.50 -3.06
CA THR A 130 -3.73 15.60 -2.32
C THR A 130 -3.55 15.33 -0.84
N ILE A 131 -2.65 16.04 -0.19
CA ILE A 131 -2.48 16.02 1.26
C ILE A 131 -3.59 16.86 1.88
N THR A 132 -4.41 16.25 2.72
CA THR A 132 -5.50 16.91 3.44
C THR A 132 -5.13 17.25 4.88
N THR A 133 -4.19 16.51 5.46
CA THR A 133 -3.66 16.72 6.80
C THR A 133 -2.15 16.54 6.79
N ASP A 134 -1.39 17.53 7.29
CA ASP A 134 0.03 17.45 7.60
C ASP A 134 0.22 18.08 8.99
N ASP A 135 -0.08 17.30 10.02
CA ASP A 135 0.15 17.70 11.41
C ASP A 135 1.52 17.18 11.88
N ARG A 136 2.52 18.04 11.79
CA ARG A 136 3.88 17.72 12.18
C ARG A 136 4.06 17.54 13.68
N THR A 137 3.18 18.12 14.50
CA THR A 137 3.20 17.99 15.95
C THR A 137 2.64 16.63 16.39
N ALA A 138 1.49 16.28 15.88
CA ALA A 138 0.87 14.97 16.13
C ALA A 138 1.49 13.85 15.27
N LYS A 139 2.37 14.21 14.31
CA LYS A 139 2.97 13.31 13.32
C LYS A 139 1.92 12.57 12.50
N ILE A 140 0.91 13.27 12.03
CA ILE A 140 -0.17 12.71 11.22
C ILE A 140 -0.08 13.28 9.80
N LEU A 141 -0.07 12.39 8.82
CA LEU A 141 -0.15 12.71 7.41
C LEU A 141 -1.30 11.95 6.77
N ALA A 142 -2.25 12.67 6.16
CA ALA A 142 -3.37 12.04 5.49
C ALA A 142 -3.68 12.68 4.15
N GLY A 143 -4.27 11.89 3.25
CA GLY A 143 -4.60 12.40 1.92
C GLY A 143 -5.16 11.35 0.98
N THR A 144 -5.32 11.76 -0.26
CA THR A 144 -5.78 10.91 -1.36
C THR A 144 -4.77 10.94 -2.50
N PHE A 145 -4.83 9.93 -3.38
CA PHE A 145 -3.94 9.87 -4.54
C PHE A 145 -4.57 9.14 -5.70
N GLN A 146 -4.09 9.48 -6.90
CA GLN A 146 -4.35 8.74 -8.12
C GLN A 146 -3.19 8.92 -9.09
N PHE A 147 -2.87 7.90 -9.87
CA PHE A 147 -1.81 7.99 -10.87
C PHE A 147 -1.94 6.92 -11.96
N GLN A 148 -1.28 7.17 -13.08
CA GLN A 148 -0.85 6.14 -14.01
C GLN A 148 0.67 6.01 -13.94
N ALA A 149 1.18 4.80 -14.12
CA ALA A 149 2.61 4.55 -14.09
C ALA A 149 3.03 3.66 -15.26
N ALA A 150 4.16 4.01 -15.87
CA ALA A 150 4.77 3.21 -16.93
C ALA A 150 5.44 1.98 -16.35
N SER A 151 5.33 0.86 -17.05
CA SER A 151 6.13 -0.34 -16.73
C SER A 151 7.61 -0.08 -17.00
N LEU A 152 8.46 -0.54 -16.10
CA LEU A 152 9.92 -0.53 -16.28
C LEU A 152 10.42 -1.68 -17.16
N TYR A 153 9.56 -2.67 -17.43
CA TYR A 153 9.90 -3.86 -18.25
C TYR A 153 9.15 -3.92 -19.59
N GLY A 154 8.39 -2.87 -19.95
CA GLY A 154 7.66 -2.79 -21.21
C GLY A 154 6.26 -3.40 -21.20
N ASP A 155 5.74 -3.78 -20.02
CA ASP A 155 4.34 -4.21 -19.85
C ASP A 155 3.36 -3.03 -20.05
N SER A 156 2.07 -3.34 -20.02
CA SER A 156 1.05 -2.30 -20.01
C SER A 156 1.17 -1.40 -18.77
N PRO A 157 0.85 -0.10 -18.88
CA PRO A 157 0.84 0.80 -17.72
C PRO A 157 -0.17 0.34 -16.66
N VAL A 158 0.12 0.66 -15.39
CA VAL A 158 -0.83 0.48 -14.29
C VAL A 158 -1.63 1.75 -14.07
N THR A 159 -2.92 1.59 -13.77
CA THR A 159 -3.80 2.69 -13.35
C THR A 159 -4.21 2.49 -11.90
N VAL A 160 -3.96 3.51 -11.08
CA VAL A 160 -4.31 3.54 -9.65
C VAL A 160 -5.28 4.66 -9.39
N THR A 161 -6.45 4.31 -8.84
CA THR A 161 -7.54 5.25 -8.51
C THR A 161 -8.00 5.06 -7.07
N ASP A 162 -8.80 6.00 -6.58
CA ASP A 162 -9.43 5.96 -5.26
C ASP A 162 -8.43 5.75 -4.10
N GLY A 163 -7.19 6.14 -4.31
CA GLY A 163 -6.13 6.03 -3.34
C GLY A 163 -6.35 6.93 -2.13
N ARG A 164 -6.10 6.40 -0.93
CA ARG A 164 -6.18 7.16 0.32
C ARG A 164 -5.23 6.62 1.36
N PHE A 165 -4.75 7.50 2.20
CA PHE A 165 -3.89 7.16 3.34
C PHE A 165 -4.20 8.08 4.52
N ASP A 166 -4.01 7.53 5.72
CA ASP A 166 -4.04 8.25 6.99
C ASP A 166 -3.01 7.57 7.91
N VAL A 167 -1.81 8.15 8.02
CA VAL A 167 -0.64 7.48 8.58
C VAL A 167 -0.01 8.29 9.70
N LYS A 168 0.59 7.58 10.65
CA LYS A 168 1.53 8.18 11.61
C LYS A 168 2.92 8.22 11.00
N VAL A 169 3.51 9.41 10.97
CA VAL A 169 4.87 9.63 10.47
C VAL A 169 5.88 9.33 11.58
N ARG A 170 6.91 8.59 11.25
CA ARG A 170 7.96 8.13 12.21
C ARG A 170 9.25 8.91 12.08
#